data_94facbd234b1101b5b17bc8b71ceab22
#
_entry.id   94facbd234b1101b5b17bc8b71ceab22
#
_cell.length_a   1.000
_cell.length_b   1.000
_cell.length_c   1.000
_cell.angle_alpha   90.00
_cell.angle_beta   90.00
_cell.angle_gamma   90.00
#
_symmetry.space_group_name_H-M   'P 1'
#
loop_
_entity.id
_entity.type
_entity.pdbx_description
1 polymer ?
#
loop_
_entity_poly.entity_id
_entity_poly.type
_entity_poly.pdbx_seq_one_letter_code
_entity_poly.pdbx_strand_id
1 'polypeptide(L)'
;MNRIYIFTGKGGVGKSSVAAAHAIKSAAEGKKTLLVSTDMAHNLGDIFEQKLGKEVENVLPDLDIYEIDPEYVMENDFSSIMSYLGKLLSDADSYNLQDMGMVPGMEELFSLLKIADLYNSERYERIIVDCAPTGETLALLKFPELLSWYMEKLFPIGKVAMRM
;
A
#
# COMPACT_ATOMS: atom_id res chain seq x y z
N MET A 1 12.97 -8.81 14.12
CA MET A 1 11.71 -8.08 14.31
C MET A 1 11.60 -7.10 13.16
N ASN A 2 10.64 -7.31 12.28
CA ASN A 2 10.43 -6.46 11.10
C ASN A 2 9.94 -5.08 11.54
N ARG A 3 10.43 -4.02 10.90
CA ARG A 3 10.05 -2.63 11.22
C ARG A 3 9.58 -1.91 9.98
N ILE A 4 8.50 -1.14 10.15
CA ILE A 4 8.01 -0.20 9.13
C ILE A 4 8.37 1.21 9.57
N TYR A 5 8.92 2.01 8.64
CA TYR A 5 9.21 3.43 8.80
C TYR A 5 8.40 4.19 7.75
N ILE A 6 7.57 5.13 8.19
CA ILE A 6 6.67 5.88 7.33
C ILE A 6 7.19 7.32 7.22
N PHE A 7 7.48 7.74 6.00
CA PHE A 7 7.88 9.11 5.67
C PHE A 7 6.68 9.86 5.11
N THR A 8 6.22 10.85 5.82
CA THR A 8 5.07 11.68 5.45
C THR A 8 5.40 13.16 5.60
N GLY A 9 4.69 14.02 4.91
CA GLY A 9 4.90 15.47 4.95
C GLY A 9 4.36 16.15 3.69
N LYS A 10 4.45 17.48 3.62
CA LYS A 10 4.02 18.26 2.47
C LYS A 10 4.78 17.88 1.19
N GLY A 11 4.17 18.13 0.03
CA GLY A 11 4.84 18.02 -1.26
C GLY A 11 6.08 18.91 -1.36
N GLY A 12 7.12 18.45 -2.07
CA GLY A 12 8.33 19.22 -2.36
C GLY A 12 9.31 19.41 -1.20
N VAL A 13 9.13 18.77 -0.03
CA VAL A 13 10.04 18.90 1.11
C VAL A 13 11.19 17.87 1.11
N GLY A 14 11.28 17.03 0.08
CA GLY A 14 12.35 16.02 -0.04
C GLY A 14 12.06 14.69 0.66
N LYS A 15 10.78 14.33 0.89
CA LYS A 15 10.39 13.06 1.52
C LYS A 15 11.04 11.86 0.84
N SER A 16 10.83 11.73 -0.46
CA SER A 16 11.35 10.61 -1.26
C SER A 16 12.85 10.49 -1.20
N SER A 17 13.59 11.61 -1.28
CA SER A 17 15.04 11.63 -1.15
C SER A 17 15.50 11.19 0.24
N VAL A 18 14.82 11.61 1.31
CA VAL A 18 15.16 11.20 2.68
C VAL A 18 14.80 9.73 2.92
N ALA A 19 13.66 9.27 2.42
CA ALA A 19 13.26 7.87 2.48
C ALA A 19 14.26 6.96 1.74
N ALA A 20 14.68 7.36 0.53
CA ALA A 20 15.69 6.65 -0.25
C ALA A 20 17.05 6.60 0.47
N ALA A 21 17.52 7.72 1.01
CA ALA A 21 18.76 7.77 1.79
C ALA A 21 18.69 6.85 3.02
N HIS A 22 17.55 6.79 3.70
CA HIS A 22 17.34 5.91 4.84
C HIS A 22 17.33 4.43 4.41
N ALA A 23 16.74 4.12 3.27
CA ALA A 23 16.72 2.78 2.70
C ALA A 23 18.11 2.29 2.32
N ILE A 24 18.88 3.13 1.62
CA ILE A 24 20.29 2.85 1.26
C ILE A 24 21.12 2.60 2.51
N LYS A 25 21.00 3.46 3.53
CA LYS A 25 21.72 3.28 4.79
C LYS A 25 21.34 1.97 5.47
N SER A 26 20.06 1.63 5.51
CA SER A 26 19.57 0.39 6.10
C SER A 26 20.15 -0.85 5.40
N ALA A 27 20.16 -0.85 4.07
CA ALA A 27 20.74 -1.93 3.27
C ALA A 27 22.26 -2.02 3.47
N ALA A 28 22.97 -0.88 3.53
CA ALA A 28 24.41 -0.84 3.82
C ALA A 28 24.76 -1.39 5.23
N GLU A 29 23.81 -1.39 6.15
CA GLU A 29 23.93 -2.06 7.46
C GLU A 29 23.68 -3.59 7.39
N GLY A 30 23.49 -4.15 6.20
CA GLY A 30 23.20 -5.56 5.96
C GLY A 30 21.75 -5.96 6.32
N LYS A 31 20.82 -5.00 6.27
CA LYS A 31 19.41 -5.26 6.53
C LYS A 31 18.65 -5.42 5.22
N LYS A 32 18.00 -6.57 5.03
CA LYS A 32 17.12 -6.75 3.87
C LYS A 32 16.00 -5.72 3.93
N THR A 33 16.07 -4.75 3.04
CA THR A 33 15.26 -3.52 3.07
C THR A 33 14.40 -3.43 1.82
N LEU A 34 13.14 -3.00 1.99
CA LEU A 34 12.25 -2.61 0.92
C LEU A 34 11.94 -1.11 1.06
N LEU A 35 12.12 -0.36 0.00
CA LEU A 35 11.62 1.00 -0.14
C LEU A 35 10.35 0.96 -1.01
N VAL A 36 9.24 1.39 -0.44
CA VAL A 36 7.93 1.41 -1.11
C VAL A 36 7.48 2.86 -1.27
N SER A 37 7.05 3.25 -2.46
CA SER A 37 6.34 4.52 -2.69
C SER A 37 4.85 4.27 -2.93
N THR A 38 4.01 5.07 -2.25
CA THR A 38 2.58 5.20 -2.55
C THR A 38 2.28 6.50 -3.30
N ASP A 39 3.31 7.28 -3.66
CA ASP A 39 3.16 8.51 -4.42
C ASP A 39 3.06 8.18 -5.92
N MET A 40 1.92 8.46 -6.52
CA MET A 40 1.67 8.22 -7.94
C MET A 40 2.55 9.07 -8.88
N ALA A 41 3.32 10.02 -8.35
CA ALA A 41 4.31 10.75 -9.14
C ALA A 41 5.53 9.89 -9.56
N HIS A 42 5.66 8.65 -9.04
CA HIS A 42 6.69 7.67 -9.42
C HIS A 42 8.12 8.26 -9.42
N ASN A 43 8.53 8.83 -8.29
CA ASN A 43 9.80 9.55 -8.18
C ASN A 43 11.01 8.65 -7.83
N LEU A 44 10.79 7.39 -7.44
CA LEU A 44 11.91 6.50 -7.05
C LEU A 44 12.77 6.12 -8.26
N GLY A 45 12.15 5.89 -9.42
CA GLY A 45 12.88 5.62 -10.65
C GLY A 45 13.88 6.71 -10.98
N ASP A 46 13.52 7.98 -10.81
CA ASP A 46 14.41 9.12 -11.03
C ASP A 46 15.54 9.17 -9.99
N ILE A 47 15.24 8.89 -8.71
CA ILE A 47 16.24 8.91 -7.63
C ILE A 47 17.32 7.83 -7.84
N PHE A 48 16.92 6.65 -8.31
CA PHE A 48 17.82 5.51 -8.52
C PHE A 48 18.34 5.44 -9.96
N GLU A 49 17.99 6.40 -10.82
CA GLU A 49 18.36 6.45 -12.25
C GLU A 49 18.04 5.13 -12.98
N GLN A 50 16.91 4.52 -12.64
CA GLN A 50 16.45 3.25 -13.18
C GLN A 50 14.99 3.34 -13.62
N LYS A 51 14.67 2.65 -14.70
CA LYS A 51 13.27 2.48 -15.10
C LYS A 51 12.65 1.36 -14.28
N LEU A 52 11.71 1.68 -13.43
CA LEU A 52 11.01 0.71 -12.60
C LEU A 52 9.77 0.17 -13.32
N GLY A 53 9.49 -1.12 -13.08
CA GLY A 53 8.26 -1.77 -13.49
C GLY A 53 7.16 -1.68 -12.43
N LYS A 54 6.15 -2.53 -12.58
CA LYS A 54 4.97 -2.58 -11.69
C LYS A 54 5.12 -3.62 -10.55
N GLU A 55 6.32 -4.13 -10.34
CA GLU A 55 6.62 -5.13 -9.31
C GLU A 55 7.85 -4.71 -8.51
N VAL A 56 8.12 -5.47 -7.46
CA VAL A 56 9.31 -5.25 -6.62
C VAL A 56 10.57 -5.53 -7.41
N GLU A 57 11.50 -4.59 -7.45
CA GLU A 57 12.78 -4.70 -8.14
C GLU A 57 13.97 -4.53 -7.20
N ASN A 58 15.02 -5.32 -7.42
CA ASN A 58 16.28 -5.18 -6.69
C ASN A 58 17.13 -4.11 -7.36
N VAL A 59 17.57 -3.11 -6.61
CA VAL A 59 18.38 -1.98 -7.13
C VAL A 59 19.80 -1.94 -6.56
N LEU A 60 19.99 -2.44 -5.34
CA LEU A 60 21.29 -2.56 -4.68
C LEU A 60 21.32 -3.84 -3.84
N PRO A 61 22.49 -4.31 -3.40
CA PRO A 61 22.57 -5.39 -2.42
C PRO A 61 21.67 -5.06 -1.20
N ASP A 62 20.83 -6.02 -0.82
CA ASP A 62 19.89 -5.90 0.29
C ASP A 62 18.85 -4.76 0.18
N LEU A 63 18.72 -4.11 -0.99
CA LEU A 63 17.73 -3.08 -1.25
C LEU A 63 16.86 -3.44 -2.45
N ASP A 64 15.59 -3.67 -2.16
CA ASP A 64 14.53 -3.75 -3.15
C ASP A 64 13.69 -2.47 -3.11
N ILE A 65 13.16 -2.06 -4.25
CA ILE A 65 12.25 -0.90 -4.36
C ILE A 65 10.95 -1.29 -5.06
N TYR A 66 9.88 -0.55 -4.75
CA TYR A 66 8.57 -0.77 -5.33
C TYR A 66 7.77 0.53 -5.38
N GLU A 67 7.33 0.92 -6.56
CA GLU A 67 6.35 1.97 -6.77
C GLU A 67 4.97 1.31 -6.93
N ILE A 68 4.12 1.44 -5.92
CA ILE A 68 2.80 0.81 -5.94
C ILE A 68 1.92 1.51 -6.97
N ASP A 69 1.43 0.73 -7.93
CA ASP A 69 0.35 1.10 -8.84
C ASP A 69 -0.92 0.43 -8.31
N PRO A 70 -1.87 1.19 -7.71
CA PRO A 70 -3.06 0.61 -7.08
C PRO A 70 -3.96 -0.12 -8.08
N GLU A 71 -4.03 0.35 -9.33
CA GLU A 71 -4.81 -0.31 -10.38
C GLU A 71 -4.21 -1.69 -10.72
N TYR A 72 -2.89 -1.74 -10.88
CA TYR A 72 -2.18 -3.00 -11.13
C TYR A 72 -2.35 -3.99 -9.97
N VAL A 73 -2.27 -3.51 -8.73
CA VAL A 73 -2.49 -4.32 -7.52
C VAL A 73 -3.92 -4.85 -7.49
N MET A 74 -4.91 -4.02 -7.83
CA MET A 74 -6.30 -4.44 -7.91
C MET A 74 -6.51 -5.55 -8.96
N GLU A 75 -5.91 -5.42 -10.12
CA GLU A 75 -6.07 -6.38 -11.21
C GLU A 75 -5.36 -7.72 -10.93
N ASN A 76 -4.18 -7.71 -10.34
CA ASN A 76 -3.31 -8.88 -10.24
C ASN A 76 -3.31 -9.53 -8.84
N ASP A 77 -3.48 -8.76 -7.78
CA ASP A 77 -3.42 -9.25 -6.40
C ASP A 77 -4.80 -9.31 -5.71
N PHE A 78 -5.88 -9.04 -6.44
CA PHE A 78 -7.23 -8.94 -5.90
C PHE A 78 -7.65 -10.13 -5.03
N SER A 79 -7.37 -11.35 -5.47
CA SER A 79 -7.74 -12.55 -4.71
C SER A 79 -6.98 -12.68 -3.38
N SER A 80 -5.70 -12.30 -3.35
CA SER A 80 -4.86 -12.30 -2.15
C SER A 80 -5.33 -11.24 -1.16
N ILE A 81 -5.62 -10.04 -1.66
CA ILE A 81 -6.16 -8.91 -0.89
C ILE A 81 -7.51 -9.27 -0.28
N MET A 82 -8.39 -9.90 -1.06
CA MET A 82 -9.70 -10.34 -0.58
C MET A 82 -9.61 -11.44 0.48
N SER A 83 -8.68 -12.38 0.32
CA SER A 83 -8.41 -13.40 1.34
C SER A 83 -7.93 -12.76 2.66
N TYR A 84 -7.12 -11.70 2.57
CA TYR A 84 -6.64 -10.97 3.74
C TYR A 84 -7.75 -10.17 4.42
N LEU A 85 -8.56 -9.44 3.64
CA LEU A 85 -9.74 -8.74 4.15
C LEU A 85 -10.74 -9.69 4.79
N GLY A 86 -11.00 -10.85 4.18
CA GLY A 86 -11.88 -11.87 4.74
C GLY A 86 -11.41 -12.40 6.11
N LYS A 87 -10.08 -12.49 6.33
CA LYS A 87 -9.51 -12.84 7.64
C LYS A 87 -9.65 -11.73 8.68
N LEU A 88 -9.63 -10.46 8.25
CA LEU A 88 -9.83 -9.30 9.12
C LEU A 88 -11.31 -9.07 9.46
N LEU A 89 -12.20 -9.42 8.54
CA LEU A 89 -13.62 -9.14 8.60
C LEU A 89 -14.41 -10.44 8.85
N SER A 90 -14.08 -11.22 9.84
CA SER A 90 -14.50 -12.59 10.16
C SER A 90 -15.99 -13.00 9.90
N ASP A 91 -16.83 -12.14 9.32
CA ASP A 91 -18.26 -12.37 9.06
C ASP A 91 -18.75 -11.81 7.70
N ALA A 92 -17.87 -11.48 6.77
CA ALA A 92 -18.30 -10.92 5.48
C ALA A 92 -18.61 -12.04 4.47
N ASP A 93 -19.90 -12.33 4.27
CA ASP A 93 -20.38 -13.09 3.12
C ASP A 93 -19.78 -12.55 1.82
N SER A 94 -19.41 -13.47 0.93
CA SER A 94 -18.75 -13.23 -0.36
C SER A 94 -19.51 -12.20 -1.23
N TYR A 95 -19.02 -10.97 -1.24
CA TYR A 95 -19.56 -9.89 -2.06
C TYR A 95 -18.80 -9.76 -3.37
N ASN A 96 -19.52 -9.37 -4.41
CA ASN A 96 -18.95 -9.04 -5.73
C ASN A 96 -18.21 -7.70 -5.64
N LEU A 97 -16.94 -7.75 -5.25
CA LEU A 97 -16.10 -6.60 -4.97
C LEU A 97 -15.52 -5.93 -6.24
N GLN A 98 -15.84 -6.49 -7.43
CA GLN A 98 -15.45 -5.89 -8.71
C GLN A 98 -16.05 -4.49 -8.92
N ASP A 99 -17.18 -4.19 -8.28
CA ASP A 99 -17.80 -2.86 -8.32
C ASP A 99 -17.20 -1.87 -7.30
N MET A 100 -16.31 -2.32 -6.40
CA MET A 100 -15.71 -1.46 -5.37
C MET A 100 -14.58 -0.56 -5.91
N GLY A 101 -14.03 -0.83 -7.10
CA GLY A 101 -12.96 -0.03 -7.71
C GLY A 101 -13.33 1.43 -8.01
N MET A 102 -14.61 1.79 -7.94
CA MET A 102 -15.10 3.16 -8.15
C MET A 102 -15.33 3.94 -6.84
N VAL A 103 -15.01 3.36 -5.69
CA VAL A 103 -15.25 4.02 -4.39
C VAL A 103 -14.03 4.87 -4.04
N PRO A 104 -14.19 6.19 -3.78
CA PRO A 104 -13.07 7.04 -3.37
C PRO A 104 -12.34 6.47 -2.14
N GLY A 105 -11.01 6.43 -2.18
CA GLY A 105 -10.18 5.89 -1.11
C GLY A 105 -9.82 4.40 -1.27
N MET A 106 -10.28 3.74 -2.33
CA MET A 106 -9.92 2.33 -2.59
C MET A 106 -8.47 2.17 -3.05
N GLU A 107 -7.94 3.13 -3.78
CA GLU A 107 -6.54 3.11 -4.23
C GLU A 107 -5.58 3.11 -3.03
N GLU A 108 -5.84 3.95 -2.04
CA GLU A 108 -5.10 4.01 -0.80
C GLU A 108 -5.23 2.69 -0.01
N LEU A 109 -6.43 2.11 0.00
CA LEU A 109 -6.66 0.82 0.62
C LEU A 109 -5.81 -0.28 -0.03
N PHE A 110 -5.83 -0.40 -1.36
CA PHE A 110 -5.03 -1.41 -2.06
C PHE A 110 -3.54 -1.23 -1.80
N SER A 111 -3.05 0.01 -1.78
CA SER A 111 -1.67 0.32 -1.42
C SER A 111 -1.32 -0.14 0.00
N LEU A 112 -2.18 0.11 0.98
CA LEU A 112 -1.99 -0.34 2.37
C LEU A 112 -2.01 -1.85 2.49
N LEU A 113 -2.96 -2.51 1.84
CA LEU A 113 -3.08 -3.96 1.89
C LEU A 113 -1.87 -4.63 1.24
N LYS A 114 -1.34 -4.06 0.16
CA LYS A 114 -0.10 -4.52 -0.45
C LYS A 114 1.10 -4.37 0.49
N ILE A 115 1.22 -3.24 1.19
CA ILE A 115 2.26 -3.03 2.21
C ILE A 115 2.11 -4.04 3.35
N ALA A 116 0.89 -4.30 3.80
CA ALA A 116 0.62 -5.29 4.84
C ALA A 116 0.98 -6.71 4.39
N ASP A 117 0.70 -7.08 3.16
CA ASP A 117 1.09 -8.36 2.56
C ASP A 117 2.62 -8.50 2.52
N LEU A 118 3.32 -7.46 2.04
CA LEU A 118 4.79 -7.42 2.02
C LEU A 118 5.40 -7.50 3.42
N TYR A 119 4.78 -6.90 4.41
CA TYR A 119 5.20 -7.00 5.81
C TYR A 119 5.02 -8.43 6.36
N ASN A 120 3.87 -9.04 6.09
CA ASN A 120 3.55 -10.40 6.56
C ASN A 120 4.33 -11.50 5.80
N SER A 121 4.89 -11.18 4.63
CA SER A 121 5.76 -12.10 3.90
C SER A 121 7.07 -12.41 4.64
N GLU A 122 7.41 -11.61 5.66
CA GLU A 122 8.67 -11.70 6.43
C GLU A 122 9.96 -11.64 5.59
N ARG A 123 9.86 -11.24 4.32
CA ARG A 123 11.01 -11.15 3.40
C ARG A 123 11.97 -10.03 3.75
N TYR A 124 11.47 -9.00 4.45
CA TYR A 124 12.20 -7.77 4.74
C TYR A 124 12.32 -7.52 6.23
N GLU A 125 13.53 -7.20 6.68
CA GLU A 125 13.77 -6.75 8.05
C GLU A 125 13.28 -5.31 8.27
N ARG A 126 13.30 -4.51 7.19
CA ARG A 126 12.86 -3.11 7.18
C ARG A 126 12.05 -2.79 5.94
N ILE A 127 10.93 -2.16 6.15
CA ILE A 127 10.08 -1.59 5.10
C ILE A 127 10.03 -0.08 5.33
N ILE A 128 10.43 0.67 4.33
CA ILE A 128 10.46 2.13 4.34
C ILE A 128 9.40 2.59 3.37
N VAL A 129 8.40 3.32 3.87
CA VAL A 129 7.26 3.77 3.07
C VAL A 129 7.40 5.27 2.82
N ASP A 130 7.57 5.63 1.56
CA ASP A 130 7.48 7.01 1.07
C ASP A 130 6.03 7.30 0.70
N CYS A 131 5.36 8.06 1.55
CA CYS A 131 3.94 8.35 1.35
C CYS A 131 3.73 9.55 0.43
N ALA A 132 2.65 9.50 -0.33
CA ALA A 132 2.08 10.67 -0.99
C ALA A 132 1.86 11.84 -0.01
N PRO A 133 1.68 13.09 -0.49
CA PRO A 133 1.52 14.27 0.37
C PRO A 133 0.43 14.12 1.44
N THR A 134 0.61 14.78 2.58
CA THR A 134 -0.11 14.61 3.88
C THR A 134 -1.62 14.43 3.84
N GLY A 135 -2.32 14.90 2.80
CA GLY A 135 -3.78 14.73 2.66
C GLY A 135 -4.17 13.25 2.51
N GLU A 136 -3.48 12.53 1.67
CA GLU A 136 -3.68 11.10 1.39
C GLU A 136 -3.19 10.23 2.55
N THR A 137 -2.04 10.56 3.13
CA THR A 137 -1.53 9.84 4.32
C THR A 137 -2.49 9.93 5.51
N LEU A 138 -3.16 11.07 5.72
CA LEU A 138 -4.18 11.20 6.76
C LEU A 138 -5.44 10.39 6.44
N ALA A 139 -5.80 10.24 5.16
CA ALA A 139 -6.87 9.33 4.75
C ALA A 139 -6.54 7.88 5.11
N LEU A 140 -5.27 7.45 4.90
CA LEU A 140 -4.79 6.12 5.31
C LEU A 140 -4.93 5.87 6.82
N LEU A 141 -4.60 6.85 7.65
CA LEU A 141 -4.72 6.72 9.11
C LEU A 141 -6.17 6.69 9.60
N LYS A 142 -7.10 7.32 8.86
CA LYS A 142 -8.55 7.28 9.10
C LYS A 142 -9.23 6.07 8.47
N PHE A 143 -8.49 5.26 7.74
CA PHE A 143 -9.03 4.14 7.00
C PHE A 143 -9.88 3.17 7.84
N PRO A 144 -9.50 2.76 9.08
CA PRO A 144 -10.34 1.88 9.88
C PRO A 144 -11.73 2.49 10.17
N GLU A 145 -11.81 3.81 10.36
CA GLU A 145 -13.06 4.54 10.57
C GLU A 145 -13.88 4.62 9.27
N LEU A 146 -13.20 4.90 8.14
CA LEU A 146 -13.81 4.92 6.82
C LEU A 146 -14.33 3.55 6.44
N LEU A 147 -13.56 2.49 6.64
CA LEU A 147 -13.98 1.12 6.37
C LEU A 147 -15.21 0.75 7.20
N SER A 148 -15.22 1.04 8.50
CA SER A 148 -16.38 0.83 9.35
C SER A 148 -17.60 1.59 8.83
N TRP A 149 -17.43 2.84 8.43
CA TRP A 149 -18.51 3.66 7.88
C TRP A 149 -19.04 3.09 6.55
N TYR A 150 -18.16 2.66 5.64
CA TYR A 150 -18.56 2.02 4.38
C TYR A 150 -19.31 0.71 4.65
N MET A 151 -18.81 -0.10 5.56
CA MET A 151 -19.44 -1.36 5.96
C MET A 151 -20.86 -1.11 6.52
N GLU A 152 -21.05 -0.10 7.37
CA GLU A 152 -22.35 0.25 7.92
C GLU A 152 -23.34 0.81 6.89
N LYS A 153 -22.86 1.59 5.91
CA LYS A 153 -23.71 2.31 4.96
C LYS A 153 -24.00 1.53 3.69
N LEU A 154 -23.04 0.78 3.17
CA LEU A 154 -23.21 0.06 1.90
C LEU A 154 -23.75 -1.36 2.10
N PHE A 155 -23.45 -2.01 3.22
CA PHE A 155 -23.95 -3.35 3.51
C PHE A 155 -25.46 -3.49 3.62
N PRO A 156 -26.23 -2.55 4.21
CA PRO A 156 -27.70 -2.64 4.22
C PRO A 156 -28.31 -2.58 2.83
N ILE A 157 -27.68 -1.85 1.90
CA ILE A 157 -28.20 -1.65 0.54
C ILE A 157 -28.10 -2.95 -0.28
N GLY A 158 -26.99 -3.69 -0.14
CA GLY A 158 -26.82 -5.00 -0.79
C GLY A 158 -27.86 -6.04 -0.35
N LYS A 159 -28.25 -6.05 0.92
CA LYS A 159 -29.28 -6.98 1.45
C LYS A 159 -30.68 -6.68 0.92
N VAL A 160 -30.95 -5.44 0.57
CA VAL A 160 -32.28 -5.04 0.00
C VAL A 160 -32.33 -5.37 -1.49
N ALA A 161 -31.22 -5.21 -2.23
CA ALA A 161 -31.18 -5.49 -3.67
C ALA A 161 -31.27 -6.99 -4.01
N MET A 162 -30.86 -7.89 -3.10
CA MET A 162 -30.96 -9.35 -3.29
C MET A 162 -32.33 -9.95 -2.90
N ARG A 163 -33.28 -9.15 -2.43
CA ARG A 163 -34.63 -9.58 -2.10
C ARG A 163 -35.71 -9.19 -3.13
N MET A 164 -35.27 -8.58 -4.24
CA MET A 164 -36.10 -8.34 -5.44
C MET A 164 -35.67 -9.29 -6.55
#